data_3c6ffd17b1fbb35badf55abcc504729f
#
_entry.id   3c6ffd17b1fbb35badf55abcc504729f
#
_cell.length_a   1.000
_cell.length_b   1.000
_cell.length_c   1.000
_cell.angle_alpha   90.00
_cell.angle_beta   90.00
_cell.angle_gamma   90.00
#
_symmetry.space_group_name_H-M   'P 1'
#
loop_
_entity.id
_entity.type
_entity.pdbx_description
1 polymer ?
#
loop_
_entity_poly.entity_id
_entity_poly.type
_entity_poly.pdbx_seq_one_letter_code
_entity_poly.pdbx_strand_id
1 'polypeptide(L)'
;MKVAILGGDGFCGWPASLYLSDKGHDVIIIDNLSRRAIDEELGADSLTPIADIDTRIAAWQEVSGETIGFANIDVAQDYDGLLEFINTERPDAIVHFAEQRAAPYSMKNSRNKRYTVDNNINATHNLLAAIVESGQDIHVAHLGTMGVYGYGTAGMKIPEGYLDVQVNLPEGGHVDQEILYPSNPGSIYHMTKVLDQHLFAYYAKNDELRITDLHQGIIWGTHTEQTIKDERLINRFDYDGDYGTVLNRFLIQAGIGYPLTVHGTGGQTRAFIHIRDMVRCIELALENPPAKGDRVKIINQMTETHRVRDLAELIAEISHAEVAYVPNPRKESAENDLHVHNDTFLKLGLQPTPLSEGLLQEVEDVAHKYADRVDRSKIPAQSLWTKAQQAGVPEQESTPQLQGAEAGLSESA
;
A
#
# COMPACT_ATOMS: atom_id res chain seq x y z
N MET A 1 -0.58 24.24 -6.45
CA MET A 1 -1.69 23.84 -5.56
C MET A 1 -1.18 23.80 -4.14
N LYS A 2 -2.05 24.05 -3.16
CA LYS A 2 -1.78 23.71 -1.76
C LYS A 2 -2.20 22.26 -1.52
N VAL A 3 -1.27 21.42 -1.08
CA VAL A 3 -1.49 19.98 -0.90
C VAL A 3 -1.18 19.58 0.54
N ALA A 4 -2.16 19.03 1.24
CA ALA A 4 -1.94 18.43 2.56
C ALA A 4 -1.62 16.93 2.41
N ILE A 5 -0.57 16.47 3.10
CA ILE A 5 -0.11 15.07 3.07
C ILE A 5 -0.34 14.46 4.46
N LEU A 6 -1.40 13.67 4.59
CA LEU A 6 -1.70 12.94 5.82
C LEU A 6 -0.81 11.69 5.89
N GLY A 7 -0.05 11.54 6.98
CA GLY A 7 0.94 10.46 7.11
C GLY A 7 2.27 10.79 6.41
N GLY A 8 2.65 12.07 6.38
CA GLY A 8 3.80 12.56 5.62
C GLY A 8 5.18 12.18 6.16
N ASP A 9 5.30 11.70 7.41
CA ASP A 9 6.56 11.17 7.95
C ASP A 9 6.79 9.68 7.59
N GLY A 10 5.78 9.03 6.98
CA GLY A 10 5.80 7.62 6.62
C GLY A 10 6.62 7.29 5.37
N PHE A 11 6.72 5.98 5.06
CA PHE A 11 7.49 5.43 3.94
C PHE A 11 7.08 6.01 2.57
N CYS A 12 5.79 6.23 2.34
CA CYS A 12 5.27 6.82 1.11
C CYS A 12 5.10 8.33 1.22
N GLY A 13 4.69 8.81 2.40
CA GLY A 13 4.35 10.21 2.62
C GLY A 13 5.55 11.13 2.50
N TRP A 14 6.69 10.75 3.08
CA TRP A 14 7.89 11.59 3.03
C TRP A 14 8.40 11.84 1.61
N PRO A 15 8.69 10.82 0.78
CA PRO A 15 9.13 11.07 -0.59
C PRO A 15 8.06 11.75 -1.44
N ALA A 16 6.76 11.52 -1.19
CA ALA A 16 5.70 12.25 -1.88
C ALA A 16 5.68 13.74 -1.51
N SER A 17 5.90 14.07 -0.22
CA SER A 17 5.99 15.45 0.24
C SER A 17 7.16 16.21 -0.41
N LEU A 18 8.33 15.59 -0.43
CA LEU A 18 9.51 16.18 -1.08
C LEU A 18 9.30 16.34 -2.59
N TYR A 19 8.78 15.32 -3.25
CA TYR A 19 8.55 15.34 -4.69
C TYR A 19 7.56 16.45 -5.10
N LEU A 20 6.41 16.53 -4.43
CA LEU A 20 5.42 17.57 -4.73
C LEU A 20 5.93 18.96 -4.42
N SER A 21 6.70 19.14 -3.34
CA SER A 21 7.36 20.42 -3.02
C SER A 21 8.37 20.81 -4.12
N ASP A 22 9.20 19.86 -4.61
CA ASP A 22 10.15 20.08 -5.72
C ASP A 22 9.45 20.45 -7.05
N LYS A 23 8.17 20.05 -7.19
CA LYS A 23 7.28 20.42 -8.33
C LYS A 23 6.59 21.78 -8.14
N GLY A 24 6.87 22.50 -7.06
CA GLY A 24 6.33 23.82 -6.79
C GLY A 24 4.92 23.83 -6.19
N HIS A 25 4.50 22.73 -5.56
CA HIS A 25 3.30 22.72 -4.73
C HIS A 25 3.61 23.27 -3.33
N ASP A 26 2.63 23.97 -2.74
CA ASP A 26 2.65 24.37 -1.33
C ASP A 26 2.24 23.14 -0.49
N VAL A 27 3.21 22.49 0.17
CA VAL A 27 3.03 21.20 0.85
C VAL A 27 2.99 21.37 2.35
N ILE A 28 1.97 20.79 3.00
CA ILE A 28 1.85 20.71 4.46
C ILE A 28 1.69 19.24 4.86
N ILE A 29 2.59 18.74 5.69
CA ILE A 29 2.53 17.41 6.28
C ILE A 29 1.64 17.45 7.52
N ILE A 30 0.71 16.48 7.61
CA ILE A 30 -0.05 16.16 8.84
C ILE A 30 0.36 14.75 9.27
N ASP A 31 0.89 14.61 10.49
CA ASP A 31 1.31 13.32 11.02
C ASP A 31 1.28 13.35 12.55
N ASN A 32 0.88 12.28 13.19
CA ASN A 32 0.95 12.10 14.65
C ASN A 32 2.21 11.35 15.09
N LEU A 33 3.12 11.03 14.15
CA LEU A 33 4.37 10.31 14.36
C LEU A 33 4.19 8.91 14.99
N SER A 34 2.98 8.33 14.92
CA SER A 34 2.67 7.03 15.50
C SER A 34 3.51 5.88 14.93
N ARG A 35 3.98 6.01 13.68
CA ARG A 35 4.85 4.98 13.10
C ARG A 35 6.19 4.89 13.82
N ARG A 36 6.72 6.01 14.34
CA ARG A 36 7.94 6.02 15.16
C ARG A 36 7.70 5.35 16.52
N ALA A 37 6.55 5.61 17.16
CA ALA A 37 6.17 4.92 18.40
C ALA A 37 6.00 3.40 18.21
N ILE A 38 5.53 2.97 17.03
CA ILE A 38 5.43 1.55 16.66
C ILE A 38 6.83 0.91 16.51
N ASP A 39 7.83 1.64 16.00
CA ASP A 39 9.23 1.16 15.97
C ASP A 39 9.72 0.82 17.38
N GLU A 40 9.47 1.71 18.34
CA GLU A 40 9.82 1.48 19.75
C GLU A 40 9.06 0.27 20.33
N GLU A 41 7.75 0.16 20.07
CA GLU A 41 6.93 -0.98 20.49
C GLU A 41 7.48 -2.31 19.97
N LEU A 42 7.91 -2.35 18.73
CA LEU A 42 8.44 -3.54 18.07
C LEU A 42 9.92 -3.78 18.42
N GLY A 43 10.63 -2.77 18.89
CA GLY A 43 12.07 -2.78 19.02
C GLY A 43 12.76 -3.03 17.68
N ALA A 44 12.22 -2.46 16.60
CA ALA A 44 12.70 -2.63 15.25
C ALA A 44 12.64 -1.28 14.53
N ASP A 45 13.71 -0.52 14.61
CA ASP A 45 13.86 0.76 13.93
C ASP A 45 13.97 0.58 12.41
N SER A 46 13.73 1.68 11.70
CA SER A 46 14.12 1.77 10.30
C SER A 46 15.60 1.43 10.13
N LEU A 47 15.94 0.65 9.11
CA LEU A 47 17.34 0.37 8.77
C LEU A 47 18.12 1.66 8.52
N THR A 48 17.55 2.57 7.75
CA THR A 48 18.07 3.91 7.52
C THR A 48 17.84 4.80 8.75
N PRO A 49 18.83 5.58 9.20
CA PRO A 49 18.66 6.47 10.34
C PRO A 49 17.79 7.66 9.96
N ILE A 50 16.54 7.69 10.44
CA ILE A 50 15.59 8.76 10.13
C ILE A 50 15.74 9.85 11.18
N ALA A 51 16.10 11.08 10.74
CA ALA A 51 16.12 12.26 11.58
C ALA A 51 14.69 12.63 12.05
N ASP A 52 14.57 13.44 13.09
CA ASP A 52 13.28 14.00 13.50
C ASP A 52 12.68 14.88 12.39
N ILE A 53 11.37 15.11 12.45
CA ILE A 53 10.66 15.75 11.36
C ILE A 53 11.11 17.19 11.12
N ASP A 54 11.45 17.93 12.18
CA ASP A 54 11.89 19.32 12.07
C ASP A 54 13.27 19.40 11.39
N THR A 55 14.18 18.50 11.75
CA THR A 55 15.50 18.35 11.09
C THR A 55 15.33 18.01 9.61
N ARG A 56 14.41 17.09 9.26
CA ARG A 56 14.14 16.70 7.88
C ARG A 56 13.60 17.87 7.05
N ILE A 57 12.63 18.61 7.58
CA ILE A 57 12.04 19.80 6.93
C ILE A 57 13.08 20.90 6.75
N ALA A 58 13.88 21.19 7.80
CA ALA A 58 14.96 22.18 7.70
C ALA A 58 16.00 21.79 6.64
N ALA A 59 16.40 20.51 6.59
CA ALA A 59 17.30 19.99 5.58
C ALA A 59 16.74 20.15 4.16
N TRP A 60 15.44 19.92 3.97
CA TRP A 60 14.79 20.13 2.69
C TRP A 60 14.87 21.60 2.24
N GLN A 61 14.55 22.52 3.15
CA GLN A 61 14.66 23.95 2.87
C GLN A 61 16.10 24.36 2.53
N GLU A 62 17.11 23.82 3.22
CA GLU A 62 18.53 24.11 2.96
C GLU A 62 18.96 23.68 1.54
N VAL A 63 18.51 22.52 1.07
CA VAL A 63 19.00 21.94 -0.21
C VAL A 63 18.14 22.30 -1.42
N SER A 64 16.86 22.64 -1.22
CA SER A 64 15.93 22.95 -2.31
C SER A 64 15.55 24.42 -2.38
N GLY A 65 15.60 25.13 -1.27
CA GLY A 65 15.03 26.46 -1.10
C GLY A 65 13.51 26.47 -0.85
N GLU A 66 12.86 25.31 -0.96
CA GLU A 66 11.41 25.14 -0.77
C GLU A 66 11.08 24.85 0.70
N THR A 67 9.88 25.24 1.12
CA THR A 67 9.39 25.01 2.47
C THR A 67 8.29 23.95 2.50
N ILE A 68 8.31 23.10 3.51
CA ILE A 68 7.22 22.18 3.82
C ILE A 68 6.68 22.52 5.21
N GLY A 69 5.37 22.73 5.33
CA GLY A 69 4.70 22.90 6.61
C GLY A 69 4.52 21.57 7.36
N PHE A 70 4.37 21.66 8.70
CA PHE A 70 4.08 20.48 9.52
C PHE A 70 3.00 20.80 10.57
N ALA A 71 2.01 19.93 10.69
CA ALA A 71 1.01 19.94 11.74
C ALA A 71 0.95 18.57 12.42
N ASN A 72 1.14 18.55 13.74
CA ASN A 72 1.02 17.33 14.53
C ASN A 72 -0.44 17.13 14.92
N ILE A 73 -1.18 16.34 14.11
CA ILE A 73 -2.60 16.02 14.32
C ILE A 73 -2.80 14.52 14.18
N ASP A 74 -3.47 13.91 15.15
CA ASP A 74 -3.97 12.54 15.04
C ASP A 74 -5.32 12.54 14.30
N VAL A 75 -5.30 12.33 12.99
CA VAL A 75 -6.51 12.42 12.14
C VAL A 75 -7.58 11.38 12.52
N ALA A 76 -7.21 10.30 13.21
CA ALA A 76 -8.15 9.30 13.68
C ALA A 76 -8.83 9.68 15.01
N GLN A 77 -8.21 10.53 15.83
CA GLN A 77 -8.67 10.84 17.17
C GLN A 77 -9.03 12.32 17.37
N ASP A 78 -8.40 13.23 16.61
CA ASP A 78 -8.56 14.68 16.73
C ASP A 78 -9.34 15.24 15.54
N TYR A 79 -10.66 14.98 15.52
CA TYR A 79 -11.55 15.48 14.48
C TYR A 79 -11.58 17.02 14.42
N ASP A 80 -11.69 17.67 15.58
CA ASP A 80 -11.80 19.12 15.67
C ASP A 80 -10.53 19.81 15.17
N GLY A 81 -9.34 19.28 15.53
CA GLY A 81 -8.06 19.77 15.02
C GLY A 81 -7.92 19.60 13.50
N LEU A 82 -8.38 18.48 12.95
CA LEU A 82 -8.42 18.26 11.51
C LEU A 82 -9.35 19.23 10.79
N LEU A 83 -10.55 19.46 11.31
CA LEU A 83 -11.52 20.41 10.74
C LEU A 83 -10.99 21.85 10.81
N GLU A 84 -10.38 22.26 11.93
CA GLU A 84 -9.75 23.58 12.08
C GLU A 84 -8.62 23.76 11.06
N PHE A 85 -7.78 22.72 10.87
CA PHE A 85 -6.72 22.71 9.86
C PHE A 85 -7.30 22.92 8.45
N ILE A 86 -8.31 22.14 8.06
CA ILE A 86 -8.94 22.25 6.73
C ILE A 86 -9.52 23.66 6.52
N ASN A 87 -10.18 24.22 7.52
CA ASN A 87 -10.79 25.54 7.44
C ASN A 87 -9.76 26.66 7.34
N THR A 88 -8.61 26.51 8.00
CA THR A 88 -7.53 27.50 8.05
C THR A 88 -6.66 27.44 6.82
N GLU A 89 -6.15 26.27 6.48
CA GLU A 89 -5.17 26.07 5.41
C GLU A 89 -5.80 26.00 4.02
N ARG A 90 -7.06 25.55 3.94
CA ARG A 90 -7.84 25.47 2.70
C ARG A 90 -7.09 24.78 1.58
N PRO A 91 -6.68 23.51 1.73
CA PRO A 91 -5.92 22.81 0.70
C PRO A 91 -6.78 22.57 -0.56
N ASP A 92 -6.15 22.62 -1.73
CA ASP A 92 -6.78 22.25 -3.00
C ASP A 92 -6.96 20.73 -3.11
N ALA A 93 -6.03 19.98 -2.50
CA ALA A 93 -6.04 18.53 -2.47
C ALA A 93 -5.44 17.96 -1.18
N ILE A 94 -5.88 16.76 -0.83
CA ILE A 94 -5.35 16.01 0.32
C ILE A 94 -4.91 14.63 -0.17
N VAL A 95 -3.66 14.26 0.10
CA VAL A 95 -3.13 12.90 -0.13
C VAL A 95 -3.17 12.15 1.20
N HIS A 96 -3.87 11.04 1.24
CA HIS A 96 -4.13 10.31 2.48
C HIS A 96 -3.31 9.03 2.58
N PHE A 97 -2.26 9.05 3.43
CA PHE A 97 -1.43 7.91 3.83
C PHE A 97 -1.54 7.59 5.32
N ALA A 98 -2.30 8.36 6.11
CA ALA A 98 -2.32 8.28 7.57
C ALA A 98 -3.03 7.04 8.10
N GLU A 99 -2.53 5.86 7.71
CA GLU A 99 -3.09 4.58 8.11
C GLU A 99 -1.99 3.58 8.51
N GLN A 100 -2.33 2.65 9.40
CA GLN A 100 -1.51 1.48 9.66
C GLN A 100 -1.53 0.57 8.42
N ARG A 101 -0.38 0.46 7.72
CA ARG A 101 -0.23 -0.12 6.37
C ARG A 101 0.19 -1.59 6.34
N ALA A 102 0.56 -2.18 7.48
CA ALA A 102 1.19 -3.49 7.50
C ALA A 102 0.21 -4.62 7.80
N ALA A 103 -0.02 -5.48 6.81
CA ALA A 103 -0.87 -6.65 6.97
C ALA A 103 -0.39 -7.59 8.09
N PRO A 104 0.93 -7.93 8.21
CA PRO A 104 1.41 -8.76 9.32
C PRO A 104 1.19 -8.11 10.69
N TYR A 105 1.49 -6.84 10.86
CA TYR A 105 1.23 -6.11 12.11
C TYR A 105 -0.25 -6.17 12.50
N SER A 106 -1.16 -5.96 11.53
CA SER A 106 -2.60 -6.02 11.77
C SER A 106 -3.10 -7.38 12.25
N MET A 107 -2.35 -8.46 12.00
CA MET A 107 -2.72 -9.84 12.33
C MET A 107 -2.00 -10.41 13.58
N LYS A 108 -1.14 -9.63 14.20
CA LYS A 108 -0.26 -10.06 15.29
C LYS A 108 -1.04 -10.54 16.53
N ASN A 109 -2.02 -9.78 16.97
CA ASN A 109 -2.90 -10.10 18.10
C ASN A 109 -4.17 -9.26 18.08
N SER A 110 -5.06 -9.44 19.06
CA SER A 110 -6.34 -8.70 19.13
C SER A 110 -6.16 -7.20 19.33
N ARG A 111 -5.12 -6.75 20.05
CA ARG A 111 -4.82 -5.32 20.23
C ARG A 111 -4.45 -4.68 18.89
N ASN A 112 -3.54 -5.30 18.13
CA ASN A 112 -3.11 -4.80 16.81
C ASN A 112 -4.25 -4.80 15.79
N LYS A 113 -5.14 -5.83 15.82
CA LYS A 113 -6.37 -5.86 15.00
C LYS A 113 -7.26 -4.68 15.29
N ARG A 114 -7.56 -4.43 16.57
CA ARG A 114 -8.42 -3.30 16.98
C ARG A 114 -7.77 -1.97 16.63
N TYR A 115 -6.50 -1.78 16.98
CA TYR A 115 -5.78 -0.57 16.63
C TYR A 115 -5.85 -0.28 15.11
N THR A 116 -5.63 -1.29 14.26
CA THR A 116 -5.69 -1.10 12.81
C THR A 116 -7.08 -0.66 12.35
N VAL A 117 -8.16 -1.25 12.88
CA VAL A 117 -9.53 -0.85 12.54
C VAL A 117 -9.83 0.55 13.05
N ASP A 118 -9.57 0.80 14.34
CA ASP A 118 -9.90 2.07 15.00
C ASP A 118 -9.12 3.24 14.35
N ASN A 119 -7.84 3.03 14.03
CA ASN A 119 -7.02 4.05 13.39
C ASN A 119 -7.46 4.30 11.93
N ASN A 120 -7.48 3.26 11.11
CA ASN A 120 -7.63 3.43 9.67
C ASN A 120 -9.02 3.95 9.30
N ILE A 121 -10.07 3.32 9.85
CA ILE A 121 -11.45 3.71 9.51
C ILE A 121 -11.79 5.09 10.06
N ASN A 122 -11.37 5.41 11.29
CA ASN A 122 -11.64 6.73 11.84
C ASN A 122 -10.85 7.81 11.09
N ALA A 123 -9.60 7.56 10.71
CA ALA A 123 -8.79 8.51 9.94
C ALA A 123 -9.47 8.86 8.60
N THR A 124 -9.89 7.85 7.84
CA THR A 124 -10.60 8.05 6.57
C THR A 124 -11.95 8.73 6.79
N HIS A 125 -12.75 8.25 7.74
CA HIS A 125 -14.08 8.80 7.98
C HIS A 125 -14.04 10.25 8.50
N ASN A 126 -13.16 10.55 9.44
CA ASN A 126 -12.96 11.91 9.94
C ASN A 126 -12.55 12.88 8.82
N LEU A 127 -11.64 12.45 7.93
CA LEU A 127 -11.23 13.25 6.78
C LEU A 127 -12.41 13.60 5.89
N LEU A 128 -13.20 12.60 5.49
CA LEU A 128 -14.35 12.82 4.59
C LEU A 128 -15.41 13.69 5.24
N ALA A 129 -15.74 13.44 6.51
CA ALA A 129 -16.71 14.23 7.28
C ALA A 129 -16.24 15.69 7.44
N ALA A 130 -14.96 15.92 7.75
CA ALA A 130 -14.41 17.26 7.90
C ALA A 130 -14.41 18.04 6.57
N ILE A 131 -14.15 17.38 5.44
CA ILE A 131 -14.27 18.03 4.12
C ILE A 131 -15.71 18.46 3.85
N VAL A 132 -16.68 17.59 4.10
CA VAL A 132 -18.11 17.92 3.94
C VAL A 132 -18.50 19.08 4.84
N GLU A 133 -18.14 19.04 6.12
CA GLU A 133 -18.47 20.08 7.10
C GLU A 133 -17.80 21.42 6.76
N SER A 134 -16.60 21.42 6.20
CA SER A 134 -15.90 22.64 5.76
C SER A 134 -16.56 23.31 4.55
N GLY A 135 -17.37 22.59 3.79
CA GLY A 135 -18.00 23.06 2.56
C GLY A 135 -17.02 23.36 1.42
N GLN A 136 -15.78 22.90 1.51
CA GLN A 136 -14.73 23.15 0.51
C GLN A 136 -14.71 22.05 -0.55
N ASP A 137 -14.32 22.42 -1.78
CA ASP A 137 -14.14 21.47 -2.89
C ASP A 137 -12.69 20.97 -2.91
N ILE A 138 -12.42 19.92 -2.15
CA ILE A 138 -11.09 19.33 -1.98
C ILE A 138 -11.02 17.99 -2.71
N HIS A 139 -9.97 17.77 -3.51
CA HIS A 139 -9.71 16.46 -4.10
C HIS A 139 -8.95 15.56 -3.12
N VAL A 140 -9.50 14.40 -2.80
CA VAL A 140 -8.84 13.38 -1.98
C VAL A 140 -8.18 12.34 -2.89
N ALA A 141 -6.85 12.21 -2.79
CA ALA A 141 -6.09 11.11 -3.37
C ALA A 141 -5.69 10.14 -2.26
N HIS A 142 -6.30 8.97 -2.22
CA HIS A 142 -6.06 7.97 -1.19
C HIS A 142 -5.12 6.87 -1.68
N LEU A 143 -4.23 6.40 -0.80
CA LEU A 143 -3.38 5.25 -1.09
C LEU A 143 -4.06 3.97 -0.60
N GLY A 144 -4.84 3.37 -1.49
CA GLY A 144 -5.45 2.06 -1.32
C GLY A 144 -4.47 0.91 -1.49
N THR A 145 -4.95 -0.28 -1.78
CA THR A 145 -4.12 -1.46 -2.00
C THR A 145 -4.78 -2.46 -2.95
N MET A 146 -4.01 -3.11 -3.79
CA MET A 146 -4.48 -4.26 -4.57
C MET A 146 -4.88 -5.45 -3.69
N GLY A 147 -4.49 -5.45 -2.42
CA GLY A 147 -4.91 -6.45 -1.44
C GLY A 147 -6.42 -6.50 -1.18
N VAL A 148 -7.19 -5.48 -1.59
CA VAL A 148 -8.67 -5.48 -1.53
C VAL A 148 -9.28 -6.54 -2.46
N TYR A 149 -8.63 -6.81 -3.58
CA TYR A 149 -9.09 -7.81 -4.56
C TYR A 149 -8.87 -9.27 -4.10
N GLY A 150 -8.01 -9.49 -3.10
CA GLY A 150 -7.50 -10.80 -2.75
C GLY A 150 -6.46 -11.30 -3.78
N TYR A 151 -6.04 -12.54 -3.63
CA TYR A 151 -5.01 -13.13 -4.47
C TYR A 151 -5.56 -14.37 -5.20
N GLY A 152 -6.49 -14.13 -6.10
CA GLY A 152 -7.05 -15.20 -6.92
C GLY A 152 -8.08 -14.61 -7.88
N THR A 153 -7.74 -14.60 -9.15
CA THR A 153 -8.53 -13.93 -10.18
C THR A 153 -9.45 -14.88 -10.96
N ALA A 154 -9.42 -16.16 -10.65
CA ALA A 154 -10.13 -17.19 -11.44
C ALA A 154 -9.88 -17.05 -12.97
N GLY A 155 -8.68 -16.61 -13.37
CA GLY A 155 -8.30 -16.38 -14.75
C GLY A 155 -8.77 -15.05 -15.34
N MET A 156 -9.46 -14.20 -14.58
CA MET A 156 -9.83 -12.86 -15.03
C MET A 156 -8.70 -11.86 -14.83
N LYS A 157 -8.61 -10.87 -15.71
CA LYS A 157 -7.78 -9.70 -15.51
C LYS A 157 -8.52 -8.73 -14.57
N ILE A 158 -7.91 -8.36 -13.44
CA ILE A 158 -8.48 -7.43 -12.47
C ILE A 158 -8.60 -6.05 -13.12
N PRO A 159 -9.81 -5.47 -13.20
CA PRO A 159 -10.01 -4.13 -13.75
C PRO A 159 -9.55 -3.02 -12.78
N GLU A 160 -9.63 -1.79 -13.20
CA GLU A 160 -9.38 -0.62 -12.34
C GLU A 160 -10.64 -0.29 -11.53
N GLY A 161 -10.89 -1.10 -10.51
CA GLY A 161 -11.91 -0.94 -9.49
C GLY A 161 -13.32 -1.40 -9.87
N TYR A 162 -13.70 -1.37 -11.14
CA TYR A 162 -15.07 -1.68 -11.57
C TYR A 162 -15.10 -2.82 -12.58
N LEU A 163 -16.17 -3.62 -12.51
CA LEU A 163 -16.38 -4.80 -13.34
C LEU A 163 -17.73 -4.71 -14.04
N ASP A 164 -17.71 -4.84 -15.36
CA ASP A 164 -18.93 -5.02 -16.16
C ASP A 164 -19.45 -6.44 -15.95
N VAL A 165 -20.71 -6.57 -15.56
CA VAL A 165 -21.35 -7.86 -15.30
C VAL A 165 -22.70 -7.95 -16.00
N GLN A 166 -23.06 -9.16 -16.39
CA GLN A 166 -24.39 -9.50 -16.87
C GLN A 166 -25.20 -10.14 -15.74
N VAL A 167 -26.28 -9.50 -15.33
CA VAL A 167 -27.18 -10.02 -14.30
C VAL A 167 -28.37 -10.71 -14.96
N ASN A 168 -28.53 -12.02 -14.76
CA ASN A 168 -29.68 -12.75 -15.26
C ASN A 168 -30.95 -12.37 -14.49
N LEU A 169 -32.03 -12.10 -15.21
CA LEU A 169 -33.32 -11.78 -14.62
C LEU A 169 -34.14 -13.04 -14.35
N PRO A 170 -34.94 -13.08 -13.26
CA PRO A 170 -35.77 -14.23 -12.92
C PRO A 170 -36.80 -14.60 -14.03
N GLU A 171 -37.24 -13.62 -14.80
CA GLU A 171 -38.23 -13.76 -15.87
C GLU A 171 -37.58 -14.09 -17.24
N GLY A 172 -36.28 -14.35 -17.26
CA GLY A 172 -35.48 -14.54 -18.46
C GLY A 172 -34.92 -13.24 -19.01
N GLY A 173 -33.84 -13.35 -19.79
CA GLY A 173 -33.06 -12.21 -20.26
C GLY A 173 -31.98 -11.80 -19.24
N HIS A 174 -31.25 -10.74 -19.58
CA HIS A 174 -30.18 -10.19 -18.73
C HIS A 174 -30.19 -8.67 -18.79
N VAL A 175 -29.53 -8.06 -17.81
CA VAL A 175 -29.20 -6.63 -17.79
C VAL A 175 -27.71 -6.47 -17.56
N ASP A 176 -27.08 -5.59 -18.32
CA ASP A 176 -25.68 -5.22 -18.15
C ASP A 176 -25.57 -4.20 -17.02
N GLN A 177 -24.68 -4.44 -16.08
CA GLN A 177 -24.40 -3.55 -14.96
C GLN A 177 -22.91 -3.44 -14.74
N GLU A 178 -22.48 -2.28 -14.27
CA GLU A 178 -21.15 -2.07 -13.74
C GLU A 178 -21.22 -2.10 -12.21
N ILE A 179 -20.36 -2.91 -11.59
CA ILE A 179 -20.28 -3.05 -10.14
C ILE A 179 -18.87 -2.76 -9.64
N LEU A 180 -18.72 -2.36 -8.39
CA LEU A 180 -17.42 -2.37 -7.73
C LEU A 180 -16.88 -3.82 -7.75
N TYR A 181 -15.60 -4.00 -8.15
CA TYR A 181 -15.00 -5.33 -8.21
C TYR A 181 -15.13 -6.04 -6.86
N PRO A 182 -15.56 -7.31 -6.83
CA PRO A 182 -15.76 -8.03 -5.58
C PRO A 182 -14.50 -8.09 -4.73
N SER A 183 -14.59 -7.64 -3.48
CA SER A 183 -13.47 -7.63 -2.55
C SER A 183 -13.29 -8.99 -1.87
N ASN A 184 -12.01 -9.35 -1.59
CA ASN A 184 -11.65 -10.56 -0.86
C ASN A 184 -10.42 -10.32 0.02
N PRO A 185 -10.56 -9.51 1.10
CA PRO A 185 -9.42 -9.08 1.90
C PRO A 185 -8.80 -10.21 2.70
N GLY A 186 -7.47 -10.36 2.60
CA GLY A 186 -6.72 -11.43 3.27
C GLY A 186 -6.25 -11.08 4.70
N SER A 187 -6.46 -9.87 5.20
CA SER A 187 -6.07 -9.43 6.56
C SER A 187 -6.97 -8.31 7.06
N ILE A 188 -6.83 -7.96 8.35
CA ILE A 188 -7.53 -6.81 8.92
C ILE A 188 -7.15 -5.51 8.23
N TYR A 189 -5.88 -5.31 7.91
CA TYR A 189 -5.44 -4.15 7.11
C TYR A 189 -6.16 -4.11 5.74
N HIS A 190 -6.18 -5.20 5.00
CA HIS A 190 -6.90 -5.23 3.71
C HIS A 190 -8.40 -5.02 3.89
N MET A 191 -8.98 -5.48 5.02
CA MET A 191 -10.38 -5.25 5.34
C MET A 191 -10.66 -3.75 5.58
N THR A 192 -9.78 -3.02 6.27
CA THR A 192 -9.98 -1.57 6.44
C THR A 192 -9.98 -0.86 5.10
N LYS A 193 -9.07 -1.23 4.20
CA LYS A 193 -9.04 -0.66 2.83
C LYS A 193 -10.29 -0.97 1.99
N VAL A 194 -10.95 -2.12 2.22
CA VAL A 194 -12.26 -2.41 1.62
C VAL A 194 -13.35 -1.52 2.21
N LEU A 195 -13.32 -1.26 3.53
CA LEU A 195 -14.27 -0.36 4.17
C LEU A 195 -14.10 1.08 3.70
N ASP A 196 -12.86 1.53 3.46
CA ASP A 196 -12.59 2.84 2.85
C ASP A 196 -13.24 2.98 1.48
N GLN A 197 -13.17 1.95 0.61
CA GLN A 197 -13.85 1.97 -0.69
C GLN A 197 -15.36 2.22 -0.55
N HIS A 198 -16.00 1.64 0.47
CA HIS A 198 -17.42 1.87 0.71
C HIS A 198 -17.71 3.27 1.26
N LEU A 199 -16.86 3.80 2.15
CA LEU A 199 -16.94 5.18 2.60
C LEU A 199 -16.80 6.14 1.40
N PHE A 200 -15.79 5.94 0.56
CA PHE A 200 -15.57 6.74 -0.64
C PHE A 200 -16.77 6.71 -1.59
N ALA A 201 -17.32 5.52 -1.87
CA ALA A 201 -18.48 5.38 -2.73
C ALA A 201 -19.71 6.12 -2.17
N TYR A 202 -19.89 6.08 -0.83
CA TYR A 202 -20.97 6.80 -0.15
C TYR A 202 -20.79 8.31 -0.29
N TYR A 203 -19.62 8.86 0.08
CA TYR A 203 -19.37 10.30 0.09
C TYR A 203 -19.26 10.91 -1.33
N ALA A 204 -18.72 10.18 -2.30
CA ALA A 204 -18.72 10.61 -3.70
C ALA A 204 -20.16 10.72 -4.24
N LYS A 205 -21.03 9.76 -3.90
CA LYS A 205 -22.41 9.73 -4.37
C LYS A 205 -23.33 10.75 -3.67
N ASN A 206 -23.21 10.91 -2.34
CA ASN A 206 -24.17 11.66 -1.56
C ASN A 206 -23.73 13.11 -1.27
N ASP A 207 -22.42 13.32 -1.17
CA ASP A 207 -21.82 14.63 -0.84
C ASP A 207 -20.95 15.18 -1.99
N GLU A 208 -20.94 14.49 -3.15
CA GLU A 208 -20.23 14.87 -4.39
C GLU A 208 -18.72 15.11 -4.18
N LEU A 209 -18.10 14.41 -3.21
CA LEU A 209 -16.67 14.52 -3.00
C LEU A 209 -15.88 13.95 -4.17
N ARG A 210 -14.80 14.64 -4.55
CA ARG A 210 -13.87 14.21 -5.59
C ARG A 210 -12.82 13.29 -4.99
N ILE A 211 -12.87 11.99 -5.32
CA ILE A 211 -12.01 10.99 -4.69
C ILE A 211 -11.33 10.14 -5.76
N THR A 212 -10.01 10.03 -5.65
CA THR A 212 -9.19 9.06 -6.39
C THR A 212 -8.62 8.05 -5.42
N ASP A 213 -8.93 6.76 -5.61
CA ASP A 213 -8.41 5.65 -4.81
C ASP A 213 -7.36 4.88 -5.60
N LEU A 214 -6.11 4.89 -5.12
CA LEU A 214 -4.95 4.29 -5.79
C LEU A 214 -4.71 2.90 -5.24
N HIS A 215 -5.15 1.87 -5.97
CA HIS A 215 -4.93 0.48 -5.58
C HIS A 215 -3.49 0.06 -5.86
N GLN A 216 -2.66 0.21 -4.85
CA GLN A 216 -1.23 0.09 -4.94
C GLN A 216 -0.74 -1.35 -4.86
N GLY A 217 0.24 -1.71 -5.71
CA GLY A 217 1.11 -2.86 -5.57
C GLY A 217 2.12 -2.70 -4.43
N ILE A 218 2.98 -3.68 -4.24
CA ILE A 218 4.06 -3.60 -3.24
C ILE A 218 5.10 -2.58 -3.70
N ILE A 219 5.33 -1.55 -2.88
CA ILE A 219 6.39 -0.58 -3.16
C ILE A 219 7.75 -1.16 -2.79
N TRP A 220 8.73 -0.91 -3.65
CA TRP A 220 10.13 -1.22 -3.43
C TRP A 220 11.03 -0.03 -3.74
N GLY A 221 12.29 -0.11 -3.33
CA GLY A 221 13.23 1.01 -3.42
C GLY A 221 13.04 2.02 -2.29
N THR A 222 14.00 2.91 -2.13
CA THR A 222 14.04 3.92 -1.07
C THR A 222 14.34 5.31 -1.58
N HIS A 223 15.00 5.38 -2.74
CA HIS A 223 15.55 6.61 -3.25
C HIS A 223 14.63 7.26 -4.29
N THR A 224 14.39 8.56 -4.10
CA THR A 224 13.93 9.47 -5.14
C THR A 224 15.01 10.53 -5.37
N GLU A 225 14.92 11.30 -6.44
CA GLU A 225 15.87 12.40 -6.70
C GLU A 225 15.96 13.38 -5.52
N GLN A 226 14.88 13.52 -4.74
CA GLN A 226 14.77 14.40 -3.61
C GLN A 226 15.42 13.81 -2.36
N THR A 227 15.15 12.53 -2.07
CA THR A 227 15.62 11.88 -0.83
C THR A 227 17.13 11.63 -0.80
N ILE A 228 17.81 11.69 -1.95
CA ILE A 228 19.28 11.51 -2.04
C ILE A 228 20.07 12.82 -2.00
N LYS A 229 19.40 13.99 -1.97
CA LYS A 229 20.07 15.29 -1.95
C LYS A 229 20.85 15.55 -0.65
N ASP A 230 20.41 14.95 0.47
CA ASP A 230 21.07 15.04 1.78
C ASP A 230 20.75 13.80 2.63
N GLU A 231 21.68 13.35 3.47
CA GLU A 231 21.48 12.17 4.33
C GLU A 231 20.34 12.35 5.36
N ARG A 232 20.04 13.59 5.77
CA ARG A 232 18.91 13.90 6.66
C ARG A 232 17.54 13.71 5.98
N LEU A 233 17.50 13.63 4.64
CA LEU A 233 16.29 13.42 3.84
C LEU A 233 16.02 11.95 3.53
N ILE A 234 16.91 11.05 3.96
CA ILE A 234 16.80 9.63 3.64
C ILE A 234 15.42 9.07 4.00
N ASN A 235 14.88 8.22 3.13
CA ASN A 235 13.60 7.60 3.37
C ASN A 235 13.73 6.41 4.35
N ARG A 236 12.63 6.09 5.01
CA ARG A 236 12.48 4.90 5.86
C ARG A 236 12.74 3.62 5.06
N PHE A 237 13.41 2.66 5.70
CA PHE A 237 13.59 1.32 5.14
C PHE A 237 13.23 0.27 6.20
N ASP A 238 12.07 -0.36 6.03
CA ASP A 238 11.61 -1.42 6.94
C ASP A 238 12.04 -2.80 6.41
N TYR A 239 12.67 -3.60 7.28
CA TYR A 239 13.23 -4.92 6.95
C TYR A 239 12.67 -6.06 7.82
N ASP A 240 11.95 -5.71 8.88
CA ASP A 240 11.42 -6.64 9.86
C ASP A 240 10.23 -7.47 9.33
N GLY A 241 9.82 -8.49 10.09
CA GLY A 241 8.74 -9.39 9.71
C GLY A 241 7.35 -8.78 9.72
N ASP A 242 7.16 -7.61 10.33
CA ASP A 242 5.87 -6.93 10.43
C ASP A 242 5.69 -5.87 9.33
N TYR A 243 6.69 -5.01 9.07
CA TYR A 243 6.62 -3.89 8.14
C TYR A 243 7.44 -4.04 6.86
N GLY A 244 8.46 -4.91 6.87
CA GLY A 244 9.31 -5.15 5.71
C GLY A 244 8.55 -5.76 4.53
N THR A 245 8.64 -5.13 3.34
CA THR A 245 8.09 -5.71 2.10
C THR A 245 8.98 -6.84 1.59
N VAL A 246 8.42 -7.77 0.81
CA VAL A 246 9.16 -8.98 0.40
C VAL A 246 10.46 -8.66 -0.32
N LEU A 247 10.43 -7.74 -1.27
CA LEU A 247 11.62 -7.41 -2.07
C LEU A 247 12.67 -6.70 -1.22
N ASN A 248 12.28 -5.69 -0.44
CA ASN A 248 13.18 -4.97 0.46
C ASN A 248 13.81 -5.92 1.49
N ARG A 249 13.03 -6.89 2.02
CA ARG A 249 13.55 -7.92 2.91
C ARG A 249 14.58 -8.81 2.24
N PHE A 250 14.34 -9.27 1.01
CA PHE A 250 15.31 -10.10 0.28
C PHE A 250 16.64 -9.37 0.07
N LEU A 251 16.58 -8.09 -0.28
CA LEU A 251 17.79 -7.29 -0.50
C LEU A 251 18.60 -7.11 0.80
N ILE A 252 17.92 -6.87 1.93
CA ILE A 252 18.60 -6.83 3.23
C ILE A 252 19.20 -8.20 3.59
N GLN A 253 18.42 -9.27 3.40
CA GLN A 253 18.91 -10.62 3.69
C GLN A 253 20.14 -10.94 2.86
N ALA A 254 20.14 -10.62 1.56
CA ALA A 254 21.31 -10.76 0.70
C ALA A 254 22.50 -9.94 1.21
N GLY A 255 22.30 -8.66 1.49
CA GLY A 255 23.36 -7.73 1.92
C GLY A 255 24.05 -8.09 3.22
N ILE A 256 23.37 -8.80 4.14
CA ILE A 256 23.95 -9.24 5.44
C ILE A 256 24.33 -10.72 5.48
N GLY A 257 24.28 -11.43 4.33
CA GLY A 257 24.55 -12.87 4.28
C GLY A 257 23.54 -13.72 5.06
N TYR A 258 22.28 -13.31 5.10
CA TYR A 258 21.17 -14.08 5.66
C TYR A 258 20.42 -14.78 4.52
N PRO A 259 19.93 -16.04 4.69
CA PRO A 259 19.21 -16.72 3.63
C PRO A 259 17.95 -15.95 3.22
N LEU A 260 17.65 -15.90 1.92
CA LEU A 260 16.42 -15.32 1.39
C LEU A 260 15.22 -16.18 1.83
N THR A 261 14.39 -15.65 2.71
CA THR A 261 13.28 -16.41 3.31
C THR A 261 12.01 -16.33 2.46
N VAL A 262 11.74 -17.39 1.70
CA VAL A 262 10.55 -17.56 0.87
C VAL A 262 9.45 -18.25 1.67
N HIS A 263 8.28 -17.63 1.78
CA HIS A 263 7.13 -18.19 2.50
C HIS A 263 6.38 -19.22 1.63
N GLY A 264 6.17 -20.42 2.16
CA GLY A 264 5.51 -21.53 1.46
C GLY A 264 6.29 -21.97 0.23
N THR A 265 5.62 -22.17 -0.90
CA THR A 265 6.25 -22.54 -2.19
C THR A 265 6.84 -21.37 -2.95
N GLY A 266 6.57 -20.14 -2.52
CA GLY A 266 6.93 -18.92 -3.26
C GLY A 266 6.15 -18.74 -4.58
N GLY A 267 5.11 -19.56 -4.82
CA GLY A 267 4.28 -19.48 -6.03
C GLY A 267 3.29 -18.31 -6.05
N GLN A 268 3.24 -17.52 -4.97
CA GLN A 268 2.37 -16.36 -4.88
C GLN A 268 2.89 -15.25 -5.79
N THR A 269 2.04 -14.81 -6.72
CA THR A 269 2.30 -13.65 -7.58
C THR A 269 1.88 -12.37 -6.89
N ARG A 270 2.72 -11.33 -6.96
CA ARG A 270 2.47 -10.00 -6.41
C ARG A 270 2.74 -8.93 -7.45
N ALA A 271 2.04 -7.81 -7.33
CA ALA A 271 2.29 -6.62 -8.12
C ALA A 271 3.29 -5.71 -7.39
N PHE A 272 4.17 -5.09 -8.15
CA PHE A 272 5.25 -4.23 -7.65
C PHE A 272 5.25 -2.88 -8.35
N ILE A 273 5.73 -1.87 -7.63
CA ILE A 273 5.97 -0.52 -8.15
C ILE A 273 7.19 0.08 -7.45
N HIS A 274 8.03 0.79 -8.19
CA HIS A 274 9.14 1.54 -7.60
C HIS A 274 8.64 2.81 -6.91
N ILE A 275 9.32 3.24 -5.84
CA ILE A 275 8.92 4.43 -5.06
C ILE A 275 8.92 5.71 -5.91
N ARG A 276 9.80 5.83 -6.93
CA ARG A 276 9.80 6.96 -7.89
C ARG A 276 8.52 7.00 -8.71
N ASP A 277 8.05 5.85 -9.15
CA ASP A 277 6.81 5.74 -9.93
C ASP A 277 5.60 6.02 -9.04
N MET A 278 5.65 5.60 -7.76
CA MET A 278 4.60 5.87 -6.80
C MET A 278 4.38 7.39 -6.62
N VAL A 279 5.45 8.17 -6.40
CA VAL A 279 5.30 9.62 -6.24
C VAL A 279 4.83 10.30 -7.53
N ARG A 280 5.26 9.81 -8.71
CA ARG A 280 4.75 10.29 -9.99
C ARG A 280 3.27 9.95 -10.19
N CYS A 281 2.82 8.78 -9.77
CA CYS A 281 1.39 8.41 -9.80
C CYS A 281 0.55 9.35 -8.94
N ILE A 282 1.04 9.76 -7.77
CA ILE A 282 0.36 10.77 -6.93
C ILE A 282 0.19 12.08 -7.70
N GLU A 283 1.26 12.61 -8.29
CA GLU A 283 1.20 13.83 -9.08
C GLU A 283 0.19 13.71 -10.23
N LEU A 284 0.24 12.62 -11.00
CA LEU A 284 -0.71 12.36 -12.09
C LEU A 284 -2.16 12.27 -11.61
N ALA A 285 -2.40 11.70 -10.43
CA ALA A 285 -3.72 11.65 -9.82
C ALA A 285 -4.23 13.05 -9.45
N LEU A 286 -3.36 13.89 -8.87
CA LEU A 286 -3.68 15.26 -8.48
C LEU A 286 -3.94 16.17 -9.70
N GLU A 287 -3.21 15.95 -10.80
CA GLU A 287 -3.42 16.66 -12.07
C GLU A 287 -4.71 16.25 -12.80
N ASN A 288 -5.24 15.05 -12.49
CA ASN A 288 -6.38 14.47 -13.18
C ASN A 288 -7.50 14.03 -12.20
N PRO A 289 -8.03 14.94 -11.37
CA PRO A 289 -9.09 14.61 -10.42
C PRO A 289 -10.37 14.19 -11.16
N PRO A 290 -11.26 13.39 -10.53
CA PRO A 290 -12.61 13.21 -11.03
C PRO A 290 -13.37 14.54 -10.98
N ALA A 291 -14.40 14.70 -11.84
CA ALA A 291 -15.29 15.85 -11.73
C ALA A 291 -16.20 15.71 -10.48
N LYS A 292 -16.75 16.83 -10.06
CA LYS A 292 -17.73 16.85 -8.96
C LYS A 292 -18.98 16.07 -9.37
N GLY A 293 -19.40 15.13 -8.53
CA GLY A 293 -20.53 14.23 -8.82
C GLY A 293 -20.16 12.97 -9.62
N ASP A 294 -18.89 12.83 -10.05
CA ASP A 294 -18.42 11.58 -10.61
C ASP A 294 -18.30 10.50 -9.48
N ARG A 295 -18.37 9.24 -9.90
CA ARG A 295 -17.99 8.14 -9.00
C ARG A 295 -16.52 8.21 -8.63
N VAL A 296 -16.13 7.47 -7.59
CA VAL A 296 -14.72 7.31 -7.19
C VAL A 296 -13.88 6.85 -8.37
N LYS A 297 -12.79 7.56 -8.65
CA LYS A 297 -11.82 7.17 -9.66
C LYS A 297 -10.84 6.17 -9.06
N ILE A 298 -10.93 4.90 -9.45
CA ILE A 298 -10.04 3.84 -8.97
C ILE A 298 -8.98 3.56 -10.03
N ILE A 299 -7.70 3.55 -9.63
CA ILE A 299 -6.58 3.30 -10.53
C ILE A 299 -5.64 2.27 -9.91
N ASN A 300 -5.29 1.23 -10.66
CA ASN A 300 -4.30 0.25 -10.22
C ASN A 300 -2.88 0.80 -10.38
N GLN A 301 -2.21 0.99 -9.27
CA GLN A 301 -0.88 1.60 -9.20
C GLN A 301 0.18 0.51 -9.10
N MET A 302 0.68 0.05 -10.24
CA MET A 302 1.69 -1.00 -10.33
C MET A 302 2.49 -0.91 -11.63
N THR A 303 3.69 -1.47 -11.62
CA THR A 303 4.56 -1.57 -12.81
C THR A 303 4.54 -2.97 -13.38
N GLU A 304 4.79 -3.98 -12.57
CA GLU A 304 4.99 -5.36 -13.01
C GLU A 304 4.52 -6.37 -11.95
N THR A 305 4.36 -7.62 -12.35
CA THR A 305 4.00 -8.73 -11.44
C THR A 305 5.08 -9.80 -11.46
N HIS A 306 5.43 -10.31 -10.27
CA HIS A 306 6.41 -11.38 -10.12
C HIS A 306 5.93 -12.41 -9.10
N ARG A 307 6.30 -13.69 -9.32
CA ARG A 307 6.22 -14.71 -8.28
C ARG A 307 7.31 -14.48 -7.25
N VAL A 308 7.01 -14.72 -6.00
CA VAL A 308 7.96 -14.50 -4.89
C VAL A 308 9.23 -15.35 -5.06
N ARG A 309 9.09 -16.62 -5.53
CA ARG A 309 10.24 -17.49 -5.79
C ARG A 309 11.14 -16.96 -6.92
N ASP A 310 10.54 -16.45 -8.01
CA ASP A 310 11.29 -15.94 -9.15
C ASP A 310 12.13 -14.70 -8.75
N LEU A 311 11.59 -13.86 -7.86
CA LEU A 311 12.32 -12.73 -7.26
C LEU A 311 13.48 -13.22 -6.36
N ALA A 312 13.24 -14.25 -5.55
CA ALA A 312 14.29 -14.81 -4.71
C ALA A 312 15.41 -15.41 -5.54
N GLU A 313 15.09 -16.13 -6.62
CA GLU A 313 16.06 -16.70 -7.55
C GLU A 313 16.87 -15.60 -8.25
N LEU A 314 16.21 -14.53 -8.74
CA LEU A 314 16.87 -13.39 -9.36
C LEU A 314 17.89 -12.73 -8.40
N ILE A 315 17.49 -12.50 -7.15
CA ILE A 315 18.38 -11.88 -6.15
C ILE A 315 19.51 -12.85 -5.77
N ALA A 316 19.22 -14.17 -5.64
CA ALA A 316 20.23 -15.18 -5.35
C ALA A 316 21.29 -15.29 -6.45
N GLU A 317 20.89 -15.17 -7.72
CA GLU A 317 21.84 -15.16 -8.85
C GLU A 317 22.82 -13.98 -8.77
N ILE A 318 22.32 -12.80 -8.39
CA ILE A 318 23.14 -11.58 -8.30
C ILE A 318 24.02 -11.57 -7.05
N SER A 319 23.45 -11.96 -5.88
CA SER A 319 24.10 -11.81 -4.58
C SER A 319 24.80 -13.08 -4.08
N HIS A 320 24.59 -14.22 -4.74
CA HIS A 320 25.02 -15.55 -4.29
C HIS A 320 24.43 -15.97 -2.92
N ALA A 321 23.30 -15.36 -2.51
CA ALA A 321 22.61 -15.70 -1.28
C ALA A 321 21.91 -17.06 -1.39
N GLU A 322 21.84 -17.80 -0.29
CA GLU A 322 21.06 -19.02 -0.18
C GLU A 322 19.56 -18.71 -0.13
N VAL A 323 18.71 -19.52 -0.79
CA VAL A 323 17.25 -19.42 -0.72
C VAL A 323 16.74 -20.47 0.26
N ALA A 324 16.01 -20.01 1.30
CA ALA A 324 15.40 -20.87 2.31
C ALA A 324 13.87 -20.78 2.26
N TYR A 325 13.20 -21.92 2.13
CA TYR A 325 11.74 -21.98 2.17
C TYR A 325 11.28 -22.20 3.62
N VAL A 326 10.37 -21.32 4.09
CA VAL A 326 9.84 -21.32 5.45
C VAL A 326 8.31 -21.45 5.42
N PRO A 327 7.68 -21.96 6.49
CA PRO A 327 6.23 -22.03 6.56
C PRO A 327 5.57 -20.66 6.25
N ASN A 328 4.51 -20.67 5.44
CA ASN A 328 3.79 -19.43 5.15
C ASN A 328 2.94 -19.03 6.38
N PRO A 329 3.15 -17.86 6.99
CA PRO A 329 2.36 -17.40 8.11
C PRO A 329 0.94 -16.98 7.71
N ARG A 330 0.68 -16.81 6.40
CA ARG A 330 -0.60 -16.33 5.85
C ARG A 330 -1.47 -17.51 5.43
N LYS A 331 -2.79 -17.29 5.49
CA LYS A 331 -3.76 -18.21 4.90
C LYS A 331 -4.04 -17.78 3.46
N GLU A 332 -3.29 -18.31 2.54
CA GLU A 332 -3.43 -18.04 1.09
C GLU A 332 -3.10 -19.30 0.27
N SER A 333 -3.53 -19.33 -0.98
CA SER A 333 -3.18 -20.43 -1.90
C SER A 333 -1.66 -20.50 -2.11
N ALA A 334 -1.14 -21.72 -2.28
CA ALA A 334 0.27 -21.95 -2.54
C ALA A 334 0.75 -21.26 -3.83
N GLU A 335 -0.13 -21.17 -4.81
CA GLU A 335 0.09 -20.48 -6.07
C GLU A 335 -1.13 -19.65 -6.46
N ASN A 336 -0.90 -18.53 -7.13
CA ASN A 336 -1.94 -17.74 -7.75
C ASN A 336 -1.40 -17.05 -9.00
N ASP A 337 -2.29 -16.80 -9.96
CA ASP A 337 -2.02 -15.91 -11.08
C ASP A 337 -2.64 -14.54 -10.77
N LEU A 338 -1.88 -13.48 -11.08
CA LEU A 338 -2.30 -12.10 -10.88
C LEU A 338 -2.16 -11.33 -12.20
N HIS A 339 -3.26 -11.17 -12.90
CA HIS A 339 -3.34 -10.33 -14.09
C HIS A 339 -4.10 -9.06 -13.75
N VAL A 340 -3.52 -7.89 -14.03
CA VAL A 340 -4.05 -6.60 -13.60
C VAL A 340 -4.09 -5.63 -14.76
N HIS A 341 -5.17 -4.85 -14.87
CA HIS A 341 -5.22 -3.66 -15.70
C HIS A 341 -4.54 -2.50 -14.97
N ASN A 342 -3.59 -1.84 -15.63
CA ASN A 342 -2.90 -0.65 -15.13
C ASN A 342 -2.73 0.41 -16.24
N ASP A 343 -3.67 0.44 -17.17
CA ASP A 343 -3.55 1.25 -18.39
C ASP A 343 -3.72 2.74 -18.13
N THR A 344 -4.46 3.13 -17.07
CA THR A 344 -4.79 4.54 -16.81
C THR A 344 -3.53 5.37 -16.57
N PHE A 345 -2.63 4.96 -15.69
CA PHE A 345 -1.38 5.70 -15.46
C PHE A 345 -0.47 5.71 -16.69
N LEU A 346 -0.41 4.62 -17.45
CA LEU A 346 0.35 4.58 -18.70
C LEU A 346 -0.18 5.60 -19.73
N LYS A 347 -1.51 5.71 -19.87
CA LYS A 347 -2.17 6.70 -20.72
C LYS A 347 -1.96 8.13 -20.23
N LEU A 348 -1.82 8.35 -18.93
CA LEU A 348 -1.49 9.64 -18.32
C LEU A 348 0.00 10.00 -18.44
N GLY A 349 0.82 9.12 -19.01
CA GLY A 349 2.24 9.38 -19.28
C GLY A 349 3.21 8.86 -18.21
N LEU A 350 2.79 7.95 -17.34
CA LEU A 350 3.72 7.23 -16.48
C LEU A 350 4.69 6.42 -17.33
N GLN A 351 5.98 6.57 -17.06
CA GLN A 351 7.05 5.72 -17.61
C GLN A 351 7.53 4.80 -16.49
N PRO A 352 7.04 3.56 -16.43
CA PRO A 352 7.33 2.66 -15.34
C PRO A 352 8.80 2.28 -15.25
N THR A 353 9.30 2.15 -14.03
CA THR A 353 10.64 1.70 -13.70
C THR A 353 10.63 0.20 -13.40
N PRO A 354 11.07 -0.68 -14.31
CA PRO A 354 11.11 -2.12 -14.07
C PRO A 354 12.28 -2.52 -13.18
N LEU A 355 12.17 -3.68 -12.53
CA LEU A 355 13.25 -4.26 -11.72
C LEU A 355 14.56 -4.47 -12.50
N SER A 356 14.45 -4.68 -13.82
CA SER A 356 15.61 -4.91 -14.71
C SER A 356 16.50 -3.67 -14.92
N GLU A 357 16.08 -2.48 -14.54
CA GLU A 357 16.84 -1.23 -14.75
C GLU A 357 17.91 -0.94 -13.68
N GLY A 358 18.39 -1.95 -12.96
CA GLY A 358 19.51 -1.81 -12.02
C GLY A 358 19.16 -1.13 -10.69
N LEU A 359 17.88 -0.84 -10.44
CA LEU A 359 17.44 -0.20 -9.19
C LEU A 359 17.51 -1.14 -7.99
N LEU A 360 17.64 -2.45 -8.20
CA LEU A 360 18.00 -3.41 -7.16
C LEU A 360 19.33 -3.01 -6.47
N GLN A 361 20.30 -2.46 -7.25
CA GLN A 361 21.57 -1.99 -6.72
C GLN A 361 21.40 -0.89 -5.66
N GLU A 362 20.47 0.05 -5.88
CA GLU A 362 20.15 1.12 -4.91
C GLU A 362 19.81 0.55 -3.52
N VAL A 363 18.97 -0.49 -3.49
CA VAL A 363 18.54 -1.07 -2.21
C VAL A 363 19.64 -1.95 -1.62
N GLU A 364 20.40 -2.65 -2.44
CA GLU A 364 21.56 -3.43 -2.02
C GLU A 364 22.62 -2.54 -1.37
N ASP A 365 22.93 -1.39 -1.98
CA ASP A 365 23.87 -0.40 -1.43
C ASP A 365 23.40 0.13 -0.07
N VAL A 366 22.10 0.39 0.10
CA VAL A 366 21.52 0.76 1.41
C VAL A 366 21.69 -0.37 2.42
N ALA A 367 21.44 -1.63 2.01
CA ALA A 367 21.60 -2.78 2.87
C ALA A 367 23.03 -2.95 3.38
N HIS A 368 24.03 -2.79 2.52
CA HIS A 368 25.43 -2.87 2.90
C HIS A 368 25.85 -1.71 3.81
N LYS A 369 25.45 -0.48 3.46
CA LYS A 369 25.81 0.73 4.22
C LYS A 369 25.31 0.68 5.68
N TYR A 370 24.14 0.08 5.90
CA TYR A 370 23.50 0.04 7.22
C TYR A 370 23.37 -1.38 7.82
N ALA A 371 24.15 -2.33 7.31
CA ALA A 371 24.13 -3.74 7.74
C ALA A 371 24.26 -3.91 9.26
N ASP A 372 25.09 -3.08 9.89
CA ASP A 372 25.35 -3.11 11.34
C ASP A 372 24.13 -2.73 12.19
N ARG A 373 23.11 -2.10 11.58
CA ARG A 373 21.86 -1.72 12.25
C ARG A 373 20.80 -2.83 12.23
N VAL A 374 21.06 -3.93 11.52
CA VAL A 374 20.09 -5.02 11.36
C VAL A 374 20.05 -5.90 12.60
N ASP A 375 18.91 -5.94 13.28
CA ASP A 375 18.61 -7.00 14.26
C ASP A 375 18.04 -8.23 13.54
N ARG A 376 18.87 -9.26 13.36
CA ARG A 376 18.49 -10.51 12.69
C ARG A 376 17.30 -11.21 13.33
N SER A 377 17.03 -11.00 14.63
CA SER A 377 15.89 -11.59 15.33
C SER A 377 14.54 -11.02 14.89
N LYS A 378 14.55 -9.85 14.25
CA LYS A 378 13.34 -9.16 13.74
C LYS A 378 12.96 -9.57 12.32
N ILE A 379 13.87 -10.21 11.56
CA ILE A 379 13.63 -10.64 10.18
C ILE A 379 12.47 -11.66 10.05
N PRO A 380 12.37 -12.71 10.90
CA PRO A 380 11.31 -13.69 10.78
C PRO A 380 9.92 -13.09 11.05
N ALA A 381 8.92 -13.52 10.27
CA ALA A 381 7.54 -13.17 10.54
C ALA A 381 7.09 -13.72 11.90
N GLN A 382 6.52 -12.84 12.74
CA GLN A 382 6.08 -13.19 14.08
C GLN A 382 4.56 -13.39 14.20
N SER A 383 3.79 -12.96 13.19
CA SER A 383 2.35 -13.10 13.18
C SER A 383 1.92 -14.41 12.49
N LEU A 384 1.13 -15.21 13.18
CA LEU A 384 0.48 -16.40 12.64
C LEU A 384 -1.02 -16.14 12.50
N TRP A 385 -1.55 -16.29 11.29
CA TRP A 385 -2.87 -15.76 10.93
C TRP A 385 -4.03 -16.70 11.27
N THR A 386 -3.76 -17.98 11.52
CA THR A 386 -4.78 -18.96 11.92
C THR A 386 -4.48 -19.59 13.28
N LYS A 387 -5.53 -20.04 13.98
CA LYS A 387 -5.38 -20.78 15.25
C LYS A 387 -4.63 -22.10 15.05
N ALA A 388 -4.80 -22.76 13.90
CA ALA A 388 -4.10 -24.00 13.58
C ALA A 388 -2.59 -23.76 13.45
N GLN A 389 -2.18 -22.69 12.78
CA GLN A 389 -0.78 -22.30 12.70
C GLN A 389 -0.20 -21.92 14.07
N GLN A 390 -0.96 -21.22 14.92
CA GLN A 390 -0.58 -20.88 16.29
C GLN A 390 -0.41 -22.11 17.18
N ALA A 391 -1.16 -23.19 16.92
CA ALA A 391 -1.07 -24.44 17.65
C ALA A 391 0.04 -25.41 17.15
N GLY A 392 0.77 -25.02 16.09
CA GLY A 392 1.80 -25.85 15.48
C GLY A 392 1.29 -27.08 14.74
N VAL A 393 0.00 -27.10 14.38
CA VAL A 393 -0.61 -28.18 13.59
C VAL A 393 -0.36 -27.90 12.11
N PRO A 394 0.23 -28.83 11.32
CA PRO A 394 0.37 -28.66 9.88
C PRO A 394 -1.02 -28.53 9.23
N GLU A 395 -1.22 -27.53 8.39
CA GLU A 395 -2.42 -27.44 7.56
C GLU A 395 -2.47 -28.64 6.61
N GLN A 396 -3.56 -29.42 6.66
CA GLN A 396 -3.86 -30.36 5.59
C GLN A 396 -4.23 -29.52 4.36
N GLU A 397 -3.58 -29.78 3.24
CA GLU A 397 -3.88 -29.16 1.96
C GLU A 397 -5.37 -29.33 1.65
N SER A 398 -6.13 -28.26 1.80
CA SER A 398 -7.50 -28.21 1.30
C SER A 398 -7.44 -27.95 -0.20
N THR A 399 -7.38 -29.02 -0.98
CA THR A 399 -7.63 -28.96 -2.42
C THR A 399 -9.07 -28.51 -2.62
N PRO A 400 -9.36 -27.43 -3.35
CA PRO A 400 -10.73 -27.11 -3.72
C PRO A 400 -11.23 -28.21 -4.69
N GLN A 401 -12.08 -29.09 -4.24
CA GLN A 401 -12.84 -29.93 -5.16
C GLN A 401 -13.85 -29.03 -5.88
N LEU A 402 -13.51 -28.63 -7.10
CA LEU A 402 -14.50 -28.25 -8.10
C LEU A 402 -15.32 -29.52 -8.42
N GLN A 403 -16.44 -29.70 -7.75
CA GLN A 403 -17.44 -30.65 -8.18
C GLN A 403 -18.04 -30.12 -9.48
N GLY A 404 -17.61 -30.74 -10.60
CA GLY A 404 -18.25 -30.58 -11.88
C GLY A 404 -19.70 -31.06 -11.77
N ALA A 405 -20.64 -30.17 -12.04
CA ALA A 405 -22.02 -30.54 -12.30
C ALA A 405 -22.07 -31.23 -13.68
N GLU A 406 -21.94 -32.56 -13.71
CA GLU A 406 -22.40 -33.34 -14.86
C GLU A 406 -23.92 -33.28 -14.90
N ALA A 407 -24.44 -32.51 -15.86
CA ALA A 407 -25.84 -32.56 -16.23
C ALA A 407 -26.13 -33.90 -16.95
N GLY A 408 -26.68 -34.83 -16.21
CA GLY A 408 -27.27 -36.02 -16.78
C GLY A 408 -28.58 -35.69 -17.49
N LEU A 409 -28.55 -35.55 -18.80
CA LEU A 409 -29.72 -35.67 -19.65
C LEU A 409 -30.07 -37.15 -19.75
N SER A 410 -31.11 -37.59 -19.05
CA SER A 410 -31.79 -38.86 -19.37
C SER A 410 -33.02 -38.56 -20.21
N GLU A 411 -32.97 -38.98 -21.48
CA GLU A 411 -34.16 -39.24 -22.29
C GLU A 411 -34.97 -40.35 -21.64
N SER A 412 -36.29 -40.15 -21.53
CA SER A 412 -37.26 -41.21 -21.75
C SER A 412 -38.69 -40.71 -21.77
N ALA A 413 -39.34 -41.01 -22.91
CA ALA A 413 -40.76 -41.16 -23.19
C ALA A 413 -41.73 -40.03 -22.92
#